data_7b7693d95964eb6f10a3a0adb8aa2c45
#
_entry.id   7b7693d95964eb6f10a3a0adb8aa2c45
#
_cell.length_a   1.000
_cell.length_b   1.000
_cell.length_c   1.000
_cell.angle_alpha   90.00
_cell.angle_beta   90.00
_cell.angle_gamma   90.00
#
_symmetry.space_group_name_H-M   'P 1'
#
loop_
_entity.id
_entity.type
_entity.pdbx_description
1 polymer ?
#
loop_
_entity_poly.entity_id
_entity_poly.type
_entity_poly.pdbx_seq_one_letter_code
_entity_poly.pdbx_strand_id
1 'polypeptide(L)'
;MAFARHNRPSIMVYGGSIMPGYSETLRRPINISTCYEKHGAYIYKNLESAEPGKFSPDEIMEDIEKNACPGAGACGGMYTANTMSTSIEGEQDIPDWRMPY
;
A
#
# COMPACT_ATOMS: atom_id res chain seq x y z
N MET A 1 10.69 9.70 15.26
CA MET A 1 11.82 9.55 16.22
C MET A 1 12.45 10.88 16.61
N ALA A 2 12.75 11.78 15.68
CA ALA A 2 13.43 13.04 16.00
C ALA A 2 12.64 13.92 16.98
N PHE A 3 11.35 14.11 16.79
CA PHE A 3 10.54 14.91 17.71
C PHE A 3 10.38 14.26 19.11
N ALA A 4 10.38 12.94 19.19
CA ALA A 4 10.41 12.24 20.46
C ALA A 4 11.71 12.50 21.22
N ARG A 5 12.85 12.50 20.52
CA ARG A 5 14.16 12.81 21.12
C ARG A 5 14.30 14.27 21.57
N HIS A 6 13.67 15.20 20.85
CA HIS A 6 13.69 16.61 21.23
C HIS A 6 12.84 16.94 22.45
N ASN A 7 11.93 16.07 22.84
CA ASN A 7 11.02 16.26 23.99
C ASN A 7 10.35 17.65 23.98
N ARG A 8 9.84 18.05 22.80
CA ARG A 8 9.14 19.31 22.61
C ARG A 8 7.73 19.07 22.08
N PRO A 9 6.77 19.96 22.37
CA PRO A 9 5.44 19.87 21.77
C PRO A 9 5.53 19.76 20.26
N SER A 10 4.93 18.72 19.70
CA SER A 10 4.99 18.42 18.27
C SER A 10 3.67 17.82 17.79
N ILE A 11 3.33 18.08 16.52
CA ILE A 11 2.17 17.49 15.86
C ILE A 11 2.65 16.72 14.64
N MET A 12 2.22 15.47 14.52
CA MET A 12 2.42 14.65 13.33
C MET A 12 1.14 14.62 12.49
N VAL A 13 1.25 14.95 11.21
CA VAL A 13 0.15 14.86 10.27
C VAL A 13 0.49 13.87 9.18
N TYR A 14 -0.38 12.89 8.97
CA TYR A 14 -0.24 11.93 7.89
C TYR A 14 -1.59 11.62 7.25
N GLY A 15 -1.59 11.15 5.99
CA GLY A 15 -2.80 10.99 5.20
C GLY A 15 -3.48 9.62 5.30
N GLY A 16 -2.77 8.59 5.74
CA GLY A 16 -3.29 7.22 5.76
C GLY A 16 -2.96 6.41 4.51
N SER A 17 -3.59 5.25 4.37
CA SER A 17 -3.35 4.30 3.29
C SER A 17 -4.07 4.68 2.00
N ILE A 18 -3.47 4.30 0.86
CA ILE A 18 -4.06 4.47 -0.47
C ILE A 18 -5.31 3.60 -0.62
N MET A 19 -6.27 4.09 -1.38
CA MET A 19 -7.43 3.29 -1.78
C MET A 19 -7.01 2.19 -2.78
N PRO A 20 -7.68 1.02 -2.77
CA PRO A 20 -7.44 0.01 -3.79
C PRO A 20 -7.82 0.52 -5.18
N GLY A 21 -7.07 0.09 -6.18
CA GLY A 21 -7.40 0.33 -7.57
C GLY A 21 -8.46 -0.65 -8.09
N TYR A 22 -8.81 -0.51 -9.37
CA TYR A 22 -9.72 -1.41 -10.05
C TYR A 22 -9.11 -1.85 -11.40
N SER A 23 -9.13 -3.15 -11.65
CA SER A 23 -8.70 -3.72 -12.92
C SER A 23 -9.90 -4.04 -13.81
N GLU A 24 -9.92 -3.48 -15.00
CA GLU A 24 -10.94 -3.78 -16.00
C GLU A 24 -10.74 -5.18 -16.61
N THR A 25 -9.51 -5.62 -16.74
CA THR A 25 -9.18 -6.95 -17.27
C THR A 25 -9.53 -8.07 -16.31
N LEU A 26 -9.37 -7.86 -15.00
CA LEU A 26 -9.71 -8.80 -13.95
C LEU A 26 -11.11 -8.58 -13.36
N ARG A 27 -11.75 -7.44 -13.67
CA ARG A 27 -13.07 -7.01 -13.15
C ARG A 27 -13.19 -7.09 -11.63
N ARG A 28 -12.15 -6.71 -10.92
CA ARG A 28 -12.11 -6.69 -9.46
C ARG A 28 -11.23 -5.56 -8.93
N PRO A 29 -11.42 -5.18 -7.67
CA PRO A 29 -10.47 -4.30 -6.98
C PRO A 29 -9.09 -4.96 -6.91
N ILE A 30 -8.05 -4.17 -7.09
CA ILE A 30 -6.65 -4.60 -7.06
C ILE A 30 -5.83 -3.71 -6.12
N ASN A 31 -4.73 -4.26 -5.63
CA ASN A 31 -3.77 -3.57 -4.79
C ASN A 31 -2.35 -4.02 -5.11
N ILE A 32 -1.38 -3.58 -4.34
CA ILE A 32 0.03 -3.94 -4.55
C ILE A 32 0.28 -5.45 -4.45
N SER A 33 -0.42 -6.16 -3.58
CA SER A 33 -0.30 -7.61 -3.47
C SER A 33 -0.78 -8.31 -4.73
N THR A 34 -1.83 -7.79 -5.37
CA THR A 34 -2.32 -8.27 -6.67
C THR A 34 -1.27 -8.11 -7.76
N CYS A 35 -0.51 -7.02 -7.76
CA CYS A 35 0.60 -6.81 -8.68
C CYS A 35 1.64 -7.93 -8.57
N TYR A 36 2.06 -8.27 -7.37
CA TYR A 36 3.04 -9.33 -7.14
C TYR A 36 2.51 -10.70 -7.56
N GLU A 37 1.28 -11.02 -7.17
CA GLU A 37 0.62 -12.28 -7.54
C GLU A 37 0.53 -12.43 -9.06
N LYS A 38 0.05 -11.41 -9.74
CA LYS A 38 -0.16 -11.46 -11.20
C LYS A 38 1.14 -11.38 -11.99
N HIS A 39 2.14 -10.66 -11.50
CA HIS A 39 3.47 -10.68 -12.10
C HIS A 39 4.10 -12.07 -12.02
N GLY A 40 3.97 -12.77 -10.89
CA GLY A 40 4.38 -14.16 -10.78
C GLY A 40 3.66 -15.06 -11.79
N ALA A 41 2.34 -14.94 -11.88
CA ALA A 41 1.56 -15.69 -12.87
C ALA A 41 1.96 -15.38 -14.32
N TYR A 42 2.27 -14.13 -14.63
CA TYR A 42 2.77 -13.70 -15.93
C TYR A 42 4.10 -14.39 -16.31
N ILE A 43 5.06 -14.39 -15.38
CA ILE A 43 6.36 -15.05 -15.60
C ILE A 43 6.19 -16.55 -15.87
N TYR A 44 5.32 -17.20 -15.15
CA TYR A 44 5.04 -18.64 -15.33
C TYR A 44 4.00 -18.93 -16.42
N LYS A 45 3.60 -17.94 -17.19
CA LYS A 45 2.62 -18.04 -18.30
C LYS A 45 1.23 -18.58 -17.87
N ASN A 46 0.86 -18.31 -16.62
CA ASN A 46 -0.42 -18.71 -16.04
C ASN A 46 -1.34 -17.51 -15.78
N LEU A 47 -1.10 -16.39 -16.47
CA LEU A 47 -1.90 -15.19 -16.30
C LEU A 47 -3.24 -15.33 -17.04
N GLU A 48 -4.33 -15.21 -16.29
CA GLU A 48 -5.69 -15.27 -16.79
C GLU A 48 -6.46 -13.97 -16.48
N SER A 49 -7.30 -13.55 -17.40
CA SER A 49 -8.24 -12.45 -17.24
C SER A 49 -9.65 -12.95 -16.91
N ALA A 50 -10.54 -12.05 -16.47
CA ALA A 50 -11.96 -12.37 -16.28
C ALA A 50 -12.68 -12.77 -17.57
N GLU A 51 -12.16 -12.33 -18.73
CA GLU A 51 -12.65 -12.69 -20.06
C GLU A 51 -11.54 -13.41 -20.84
N PRO A 52 -11.46 -14.76 -20.76
CA PRO A 52 -10.42 -15.53 -21.47
C PRO A 52 -10.38 -15.24 -22.96
N GLY A 53 -9.19 -14.97 -23.47
CA GLY A 53 -8.95 -14.71 -24.89
C GLY A 53 -9.24 -13.28 -25.37
N LYS A 54 -9.78 -12.39 -24.54
CA LYS A 54 -10.05 -11.00 -24.91
C LYS A 54 -8.81 -10.11 -24.82
N PHE A 55 -7.96 -10.35 -23.82
CA PHE A 55 -6.76 -9.56 -23.55
C PHE A 55 -5.50 -10.41 -23.66
N SER A 56 -4.43 -9.81 -24.18
CA SER A 56 -3.11 -10.45 -24.14
C SER A 56 -2.54 -10.38 -22.71
N PRO A 57 -1.60 -11.27 -22.33
CA PRO A 57 -0.91 -11.19 -21.05
C PRO A 57 -0.25 -9.84 -20.78
N ASP A 58 0.31 -9.21 -21.80
CA ASP A 58 0.95 -7.89 -21.69
C ASP A 58 -0.07 -6.78 -21.38
N GLU A 59 -1.23 -6.81 -22.02
CA GLU A 59 -2.33 -5.86 -21.76
C GLU A 59 -2.88 -6.00 -20.35
N ILE A 60 -2.98 -7.23 -19.82
CA ILE A 60 -3.42 -7.49 -18.46
C ILE A 60 -2.42 -6.91 -17.47
N MET A 61 -1.12 -7.12 -17.68
CA MET A 61 -0.07 -6.58 -16.81
C MET A 61 -0.03 -5.06 -16.86
N GLU A 62 -0.15 -4.45 -18.02
CA GLU A 62 -0.19 -2.99 -18.18
C GLU A 62 -1.39 -2.38 -17.44
N ASP A 63 -2.55 -3.00 -17.54
CA ASP A 63 -3.76 -2.57 -16.80
C ASP A 63 -3.54 -2.63 -15.29
N ILE A 64 -2.98 -3.72 -14.78
CA ILE A 64 -2.69 -3.89 -13.36
C ILE A 64 -1.67 -2.85 -12.87
N GLU A 65 -0.58 -2.66 -13.59
CA GLU A 65 0.48 -1.71 -13.23
C GLU A 65 -0.03 -0.26 -13.18
N LYS A 66 -0.88 0.13 -14.13
CA LYS A 66 -1.45 1.49 -14.17
C LYS A 66 -2.48 1.75 -13.07
N ASN A 67 -3.23 0.74 -12.68
CA ASN A 67 -4.42 0.93 -11.84
C ASN A 67 -4.27 0.46 -10.39
N ALA A 68 -3.18 -0.23 -10.03
CA ALA A 68 -3.02 -0.77 -8.68
C ALA A 68 -2.82 0.29 -7.60
N CYS A 69 -2.27 1.46 -7.96
CA CYS A 69 -2.04 2.58 -7.05
C CYS A 69 -2.65 3.86 -7.63
N PRO A 70 -3.97 4.06 -7.56
CA PRO A 70 -4.69 5.05 -8.37
C PRO A 70 -4.62 6.48 -7.83
N GLY A 71 -4.06 6.73 -6.67
CA GLY A 71 -4.11 8.04 -6.04
C GLY A 71 -3.05 8.27 -4.99
N ALA A 72 -3.32 9.24 -4.12
CA ALA A 72 -2.45 9.58 -3.00
C ALA A 72 -2.68 8.66 -1.80
N GLY A 73 -1.65 8.45 -1.01
CA GLY A 73 -1.70 7.67 0.22
C GLY A 73 -0.49 6.74 0.37
N ALA A 74 -0.32 6.19 1.57
CA ALA A 74 0.70 5.19 1.84
C ALA A 74 0.33 3.85 1.18
N CYS A 75 1.29 3.14 0.61
CA CYS A 75 1.02 1.90 -0.11
C CYS A 75 0.39 0.81 0.78
N GLY A 76 -0.42 -0.04 0.18
CA GLY A 76 -1.08 -1.16 0.87
C GLY A 76 -0.14 -2.27 1.36
N GLY A 77 1.16 -2.18 1.05
CA GLY A 77 2.18 -3.11 1.56
C GLY A 77 2.45 -2.96 3.05
N MET A 78 2.12 -1.81 3.63
CA MET A 78 2.25 -1.50 5.05
C MET A 78 3.67 -1.68 5.64
N TYR A 79 4.70 -1.38 4.86
CA TYR A 79 6.08 -1.53 5.33
C TYR A 79 6.54 -0.35 6.18
N THR A 80 6.97 0.73 5.55
CA THR A 80 7.61 1.85 6.25
C THR A 80 6.60 2.88 6.76
N ALA A 81 5.84 3.50 5.87
CA ALA A 81 4.98 4.62 6.21
C ALA A 81 3.83 4.21 7.16
N ASN A 82 3.16 3.11 6.87
CA ASN A 82 2.04 2.62 7.67
C ASN A 82 2.49 2.11 9.03
N THR A 83 3.63 1.44 9.11
CA THR A 83 4.22 0.97 10.37
C THR A 83 4.60 2.14 11.27
N MET A 84 5.24 3.18 10.73
CA MET A 84 5.56 4.39 11.48
C MET A 84 4.31 5.15 11.93
N SER A 85 3.30 5.26 11.10
CA SER A 85 2.03 5.89 11.47
C SER A 85 1.37 5.17 12.64
N THR A 86 1.30 3.85 12.59
CA THR A 86 0.75 3.03 13.68
C THR A 86 1.56 3.17 14.97
N SER A 87 2.88 3.21 14.87
CA SER A 87 3.75 3.42 16.04
C SER A 87 3.53 4.79 16.67
N ILE A 88 3.36 5.84 15.88
CA ILE A 88 3.10 7.19 16.38
C ILE A 88 1.72 7.27 17.05
N GLU A 89 0.69 6.64 16.49
CA GLU A 89 -0.63 6.54 17.14
C GLU A 89 -0.55 5.82 18.48
N GLY A 90 0.15 4.69 18.54
CA GLY A 90 0.35 3.95 19.77
C GLY A 90 1.12 4.72 20.85
N GLU A 91 2.07 5.57 20.43
CA GLU A 91 2.82 6.43 21.35
C GLU A 91 1.97 7.57 21.95
N GLN A 92 0.93 8.02 21.25
CA GLN A 92 0.05 9.08 21.76
C GLN A 92 -0.89 8.61 22.88
N ASP A 93 -1.16 7.33 22.96
CA ASP A 93 -2.02 6.74 23.99
C ASP A 93 -1.28 6.43 25.31
N ILE A 94 0.02 6.71 25.39
CA ILE A 94 0.81 6.51 26.61
C ILE A 94 0.89 7.84 27.39
N PRO A 95 0.16 7.99 28.51
CA PRO A 95 -0.03 9.28 29.18
C PRO A 95 1.23 9.86 29.83
N ASP A 96 2.31 9.13 29.94
CA ASP A 96 3.49 9.60 30.69
C ASP A 96 4.78 8.92 30.21
N TRP A 97 5.17 9.22 28.96
CA TRP A 97 6.48 8.76 28.54
C TRP A 97 7.57 9.83 28.70
N ARG A 98 7.82 10.11 29.93
CA ARG A 98 9.11 10.62 30.31
C ARG A 98 10.08 9.45 30.26
N MET A 99 10.87 9.37 29.19
CA MET A 99 12.01 8.49 29.20
C MET A 99 12.86 8.85 30.42
N PRO A 100 13.07 7.92 31.36
CA PRO A 100 14.08 8.15 32.36
C PRO A 100 15.42 8.24 31.66
N TYR A 101 16.10 9.35 31.80
CA TYR A 101 17.46 9.55 31.33
C TYR A 101 18.41 8.72 32.21
#